data_55a62757eff3cda53eaa68e761449eb6
#
_entry.id   55a62757eff3cda53eaa68e761449eb6
#
_cell.length_a   1.000
_cell.length_b   1.000
_cell.length_c   1.000
_cell.angle_alpha   90.00
_cell.angle_beta   90.00
_cell.angle_gamma   90.00
#
_symmetry.space_group_name_H-M   'P 1'
#
loop_
_entity.id
_entity.type
_entity.pdbx_description
1 polymer ?
#
loop_
_entity_poly.entity_id
_entity_poly.type
_entity_poly.pdbx_seq_one_letter_code
_entity_poly.pdbx_strand_id
1 'polypeptide(L)'
;EIPLRLVGSEMCIRDSIQEMAGEDYPVIRIMPNTPASVGAGMIQYCSANVTAEEEQEFLKLMAPAGRLDAVPEALIDAASSVSGCGPAWVYQFIEALADGGVACGLPRAKAQEYAAQMVLGSAKLVLESGKHPGELKDAVCSPGGSTIQGVRVLEEHGLRGAVMDAVIASYNKTKEMGKG
;
A
#
# COMPACT_ATOMS: atom_id res chain seq x y z
N GLU A 1 -13.88 -4.82 28.28
CA GLU A 1 -13.47 -3.66 27.45
C GLU A 1 -12.02 -3.88 27.04
N ILE A 2 -11.78 -4.16 25.76
CA ILE A 2 -10.42 -4.26 25.19
C ILE A 2 -9.94 -2.83 24.99
N PRO A 3 -8.90 -2.35 25.67
CA PRO A 3 -8.35 -1.02 25.38
C PRO A 3 -7.60 -1.06 24.06
N LEU A 4 -8.31 -0.85 22.95
CA LEU A 4 -7.71 -0.68 21.63
C LEU A 4 -6.92 0.64 21.64
N ARG A 5 -5.64 0.60 21.93
CA ARG A 5 -4.76 1.75 21.73
C ARG A 5 -4.25 1.75 20.29
N LEU A 6 -4.81 2.63 19.48
CA LEU A 6 -4.19 3.07 18.22
C LEU A 6 -2.95 3.88 18.60
N VAL A 7 -1.77 3.31 18.44
CA VAL A 7 -0.50 4.02 18.63
C VAL A 7 0.12 4.27 17.26
N GLY A 8 0.51 5.51 17.03
CA GLY A 8 1.08 5.98 15.76
C GLY A 8 2.35 5.27 15.32
N SER A 9 2.75 5.54 14.11
CA SER A 9 3.71 4.91 13.23
C SER A 9 5.18 4.94 13.68
N GLU A 10 5.55 4.47 14.88
CA GLU A 10 6.95 4.44 15.29
C GLU A 10 7.42 3.04 15.67
N MET A 11 8.63 2.74 15.26
CA MET A 11 9.30 1.44 15.37
C MET A 11 9.58 1.07 16.84
N CYS A 12 9.53 -0.22 17.16
CA CYS A 12 9.69 -0.84 18.49
C CYS A 12 8.48 -0.74 19.42
N ILE A 13 7.30 -0.49 18.88
CA ILE A 13 6.11 -0.19 19.70
C ILE A 13 5.61 -1.42 20.46
N ARG A 14 5.64 -2.61 19.87
CA ARG A 14 5.15 -3.80 20.55
C ARG A 14 5.97 -4.11 21.80
N ASP A 15 7.28 -4.18 21.66
CA ASP A 15 8.17 -4.51 22.78
C ASP A 15 8.16 -3.39 23.82
N SER A 16 8.14 -2.11 23.41
CA SER A 16 8.02 -0.97 24.32
C SER A 16 6.66 -0.91 25.02
N ILE A 17 5.56 -1.30 24.35
CA ILE A 17 4.25 -1.39 25.01
C ILE A 17 4.24 -2.54 26.00
N GLN A 18 4.82 -3.70 25.67
CA GLN A 18 4.93 -4.83 26.57
C GLN A 18 5.81 -4.52 27.79
N GLU A 19 6.94 -3.82 27.60
CA GLU A 19 7.76 -3.33 28.73
C GLU A 19 7.00 -2.38 29.65
N MET A 20 6.18 -1.48 29.11
CA MET A 20 5.40 -0.53 29.90
C MET A 20 4.14 -1.11 30.52
N ALA A 21 3.47 -2.05 29.85
CA ALA A 21 2.18 -2.61 30.27
C ALA A 21 2.29 -3.93 31.01
N GLY A 22 3.45 -4.60 30.97
CA GLY A 22 3.71 -5.94 31.45
C GLY A 22 3.88 -6.94 30.31
N GLU A 23 4.79 -7.90 30.44
CA GLU A 23 5.17 -8.85 29.39
C GLU A 23 4.00 -9.70 28.87
N ASP A 24 2.97 -9.96 29.70
CA ASP A 24 1.80 -10.76 29.35
C ASP A 24 0.64 -9.94 28.75
N TYR A 25 0.80 -8.63 28.54
CA TYR A 25 -0.29 -7.80 28.04
C TYR A 25 -0.57 -8.10 26.55
N PRO A 26 -1.85 -8.35 26.16
CA PRO A 26 -2.20 -8.62 24.78
C PRO A 26 -2.05 -7.34 23.92
N VAL A 27 -1.33 -7.46 22.81
CA VAL A 27 -1.05 -6.33 21.90
C VAL A 27 -1.29 -6.74 20.46
N ILE A 28 -2.01 -5.92 19.71
CA ILE A 28 -2.10 -5.98 18.25
C ILE A 28 -1.51 -4.68 17.68
N ARG A 29 -0.37 -4.80 17.01
CA ARG A 29 0.23 -3.71 16.24
C ARG A 29 -0.36 -3.70 14.84
N ILE A 30 -0.85 -2.55 14.39
CA ILE A 30 -1.42 -2.38 13.05
C ILE A 30 -0.68 -1.31 12.27
N MET A 31 -0.63 -1.48 10.94
CA MET A 31 -0.09 -0.50 10.00
C MET A 31 -1.11 -0.30 8.87
N PRO A 32 -2.07 0.61 9.04
CA PRO A 32 -3.03 0.95 8.01
C PRO A 32 -2.44 1.95 6.98
N ASN A 33 -3.16 2.14 5.88
CA ASN A 33 -2.87 3.17 4.90
C ASN A 33 -4.10 4.07 4.63
N THR A 34 -3.90 5.19 3.95
CA THR A 34 -4.95 6.18 3.71
C THR A 34 -6.20 5.65 2.98
N PRO A 35 -6.13 4.69 2.03
CA PRO A 35 -7.31 4.08 1.42
C PRO A 35 -8.26 3.36 2.38
N ALA A 36 -7.86 3.08 3.61
CA ALA A 36 -8.75 2.54 4.65
C ALA A 36 -9.97 3.46 4.91
N SER A 37 -9.83 4.76 4.70
CA SER A 37 -10.94 5.73 4.86
C SER A 37 -12.11 5.50 3.90
N VAL A 38 -11.88 4.76 2.82
CA VAL A 38 -12.91 4.38 1.83
C VAL A 38 -13.12 2.87 1.75
N GLY A 39 -12.70 2.12 2.77
CA GLY A 39 -12.87 0.67 2.84
C GLY A 39 -11.96 -0.14 1.90
N ALA A 40 -10.92 0.48 1.36
CA ALA A 40 -9.98 -0.12 0.41
C ALA A 40 -8.53 -0.13 0.95
N GLY A 41 -8.38 -0.15 2.27
CA GLY A 41 -7.07 -0.20 2.92
C GLY A 41 -6.35 -1.52 2.74
N MET A 42 -5.03 -1.46 2.85
CA MET A 42 -4.18 -2.62 3.13
C MET A 42 -3.60 -2.44 4.53
N ILE A 43 -3.97 -3.32 5.46
CA ILE A 43 -3.67 -3.20 6.87
C ILE A 43 -2.83 -4.41 7.28
N GLN A 44 -1.53 -4.22 7.43
CA GLN A 44 -0.68 -5.23 8.04
C GLN A 44 -0.86 -5.20 9.55
N TYR A 45 -0.80 -6.37 10.19
CA TYR A 45 -0.80 -6.46 11.64
C TYR A 45 0.11 -7.58 12.14
N CYS A 46 0.54 -7.47 13.38
CA CYS A 46 1.12 -8.56 14.14
C CYS A 46 0.58 -8.50 15.57
N SER A 47 0.44 -9.68 16.20
CA SER A 47 -0.10 -9.82 17.53
C SER A 47 0.91 -10.49 18.48
N ALA A 48 0.77 -10.20 19.78
CA ALA A 48 1.47 -10.89 20.85
C ALA A 48 0.53 -11.06 22.05
N ASN A 49 0.54 -12.25 22.66
CA ASN A 49 -0.28 -12.61 23.82
C ASN A 49 -1.80 -12.42 23.61
N VAL A 50 -2.25 -12.56 22.36
CA VAL A 50 -3.65 -12.41 21.93
C VAL A 50 -4.24 -13.80 21.71
N THR A 51 -5.41 -14.08 22.24
CA THR A 51 -6.13 -15.33 21.99
C THR A 51 -6.72 -15.35 20.58
N ALA A 52 -7.05 -16.54 20.10
CA ALA A 52 -7.67 -16.69 18.79
C ALA A 52 -9.03 -15.98 18.70
N GLU A 53 -9.78 -15.95 19.79
CA GLU A 53 -11.07 -15.27 19.90
C GLU A 53 -10.91 -13.75 19.79
N GLU A 54 -9.93 -13.17 20.50
CA GLU A 54 -9.63 -11.73 20.44
C GLU A 54 -9.12 -11.32 19.06
N GLU A 55 -8.29 -12.13 18.44
CA GLU A 55 -7.83 -11.88 17.08
C GLU A 55 -9.00 -11.90 16.07
N GLN A 56 -9.92 -12.86 16.20
CA GLN A 56 -11.11 -12.93 15.35
C GLN A 56 -12.05 -11.73 15.57
N GLU A 57 -12.20 -11.25 16.78
CA GLU A 57 -12.97 -10.05 17.08
C GLU A 57 -12.32 -8.81 16.45
N PHE A 58 -11.00 -8.66 16.59
CA PHE A 58 -10.23 -7.60 15.92
C PHE A 58 -10.40 -7.63 14.40
N LEU A 59 -10.28 -8.81 13.77
CA LEU A 59 -10.45 -8.93 12.31
C LEU A 59 -11.86 -8.53 11.86
N LYS A 60 -12.90 -8.91 12.60
CA LYS A 60 -14.28 -8.50 12.30
C LYS A 60 -14.47 -6.99 12.44
N LEU A 61 -13.90 -6.39 13.48
CA LEU A 61 -13.99 -4.95 13.72
C LEU A 61 -13.31 -4.15 12.60
N MET A 62 -12.15 -4.62 12.13
CA MET A 62 -11.35 -3.92 11.13
C MET A 62 -11.71 -4.24 9.67
N ALA A 63 -12.50 -5.30 9.42
CA ALA A 63 -12.88 -5.72 8.06
C ALA A 63 -13.47 -4.60 7.19
N PRO A 64 -14.28 -3.65 7.70
CA PRO A 64 -14.80 -2.55 6.89
C PRO A 64 -13.73 -1.58 6.37
N ALA A 65 -12.54 -1.55 6.97
CA ALA A 65 -11.47 -0.65 6.57
C ALA A 65 -10.66 -1.17 5.36
N GLY A 66 -10.76 -2.46 5.03
CA GLY A 66 -10.06 -3.06 3.90
C GLY A 66 -9.56 -4.47 4.16
N ARG A 67 -8.49 -4.85 3.47
CA ARG A 67 -7.84 -6.16 3.62
C ARG A 67 -6.86 -6.13 4.79
N LEU A 68 -6.99 -7.11 5.68
CA LEU A 68 -6.05 -7.34 6.77
C LEU A 68 -5.10 -8.47 6.41
N ASP A 69 -3.83 -8.34 6.80
CA ASP A 69 -2.80 -9.34 6.56
C ASP A 69 -1.88 -9.47 7.78
N ALA A 70 -1.83 -10.68 8.33
CA ALA A 70 -0.94 -10.99 9.44
C ALA A 70 0.49 -11.18 8.93
N VAL A 71 1.43 -10.39 9.42
CA VAL A 71 2.83 -10.47 9.03
C VAL A 71 3.75 -10.56 10.25
N PRO A 72 4.89 -11.25 10.15
CA PRO A 72 5.92 -11.17 11.18
C PRO A 72 6.31 -9.71 11.43
N GLU A 73 6.51 -9.32 12.68
CA GLU A 73 6.86 -7.93 13.04
C GLU A 73 8.07 -7.41 12.28
N ALA A 74 9.09 -8.25 12.06
CA ALA A 74 10.27 -7.89 11.29
C ALA A 74 9.99 -7.46 9.84
N LEU A 75 8.82 -7.79 9.28
CA LEU A 75 8.39 -7.44 7.93
C LEU A 75 7.45 -6.24 7.88
N ILE A 76 6.94 -5.74 9.01
CA ILE A 76 5.99 -4.62 9.02
C ILE A 76 6.58 -3.37 8.34
N ASP A 77 7.85 -3.05 8.59
CA ASP A 77 8.48 -1.87 8.00
C ASP A 77 8.63 -1.98 6.47
N ALA A 78 8.98 -3.18 5.97
CA ALA A 78 9.05 -3.43 4.54
C ALA A 78 7.66 -3.39 3.90
N ALA A 79 6.67 -4.01 4.53
CA ALA A 79 5.28 -3.99 4.08
C ALA A 79 4.71 -2.56 4.08
N SER A 80 4.98 -1.78 5.13
CA SER A 80 4.60 -0.37 5.23
C SER A 80 5.24 0.48 4.16
N SER A 81 6.50 0.22 3.80
CA SER A 81 7.18 0.95 2.72
C SER A 81 6.50 0.77 1.37
N VAL A 82 5.81 -0.35 1.15
CA VAL A 82 5.00 -0.58 -0.05
C VAL A 82 3.59 -0.01 0.11
N SER A 83 2.86 -0.42 1.15
CA SER A 83 1.43 -0.13 1.28
C SER A 83 1.14 1.20 1.99
N GLY A 84 1.95 1.59 2.96
CA GLY A 84 1.79 2.83 3.73
C GLY A 84 2.28 4.07 2.96
N CYS A 85 3.45 3.97 2.33
CA CYS A 85 4.03 5.07 1.53
C CYS A 85 3.50 5.09 0.09
N GLY A 86 3.17 3.92 -0.47
CA GLY A 86 2.73 3.74 -1.85
C GLY A 86 1.59 4.64 -2.32
N PRO A 87 0.55 4.94 -1.52
CA PRO A 87 -0.53 5.83 -1.95
C PRO A 87 -0.05 7.18 -2.45
N ALA A 88 0.99 7.79 -1.86
CA ALA A 88 1.53 9.07 -2.31
C ALA A 88 2.08 8.99 -3.74
N TRP A 89 2.79 7.91 -4.06
CA TRP A 89 3.34 7.69 -5.41
C TRP A 89 2.25 7.40 -6.43
N VAL A 90 1.21 6.66 -6.02
CA VAL A 90 0.03 6.40 -6.86
C VAL A 90 -0.70 7.71 -7.17
N TYR A 91 -0.81 8.64 -6.20
CA TYR A 91 -1.42 9.95 -6.47
C TYR A 91 -0.59 10.77 -7.45
N GLN A 92 0.74 10.78 -7.36
CA GLN A 92 1.62 11.40 -8.37
C GLN A 92 1.44 10.76 -9.75
N PHE A 93 1.33 9.44 -9.82
CA PHE A 93 1.10 8.73 -11.07
C PHE A 93 -0.25 9.08 -11.70
N ILE A 94 -1.33 9.13 -10.89
CA ILE A 94 -2.67 9.55 -11.35
C ILE A 94 -2.65 10.98 -11.85
N GLU A 95 -1.98 11.89 -11.13
CA GLU A 95 -1.83 13.29 -11.54
C GLU A 95 -1.09 13.41 -12.87
N ALA A 96 0.05 12.72 -13.01
CA ALA A 96 0.82 12.72 -14.26
C ALA A 96 0.03 12.16 -15.46
N LEU A 97 -0.74 11.10 -15.26
CA LEU A 97 -1.65 10.56 -16.29
C LEU A 97 -2.71 11.58 -16.69
N ALA A 98 -3.30 12.27 -15.71
CA ALA A 98 -4.28 13.31 -15.97
C ALA A 98 -3.67 14.50 -16.70
N ASP A 99 -2.45 14.92 -16.35
CA ASP A 99 -1.70 15.98 -17.06
C ASP A 99 -1.43 15.60 -18.51
N GLY A 100 -1.00 14.37 -18.76
CA GLY A 100 -0.85 13.83 -20.10
C GLY A 100 -2.16 13.85 -20.90
N GLY A 101 -3.28 13.47 -20.26
CA GLY A 101 -4.61 13.56 -20.84
C GLY A 101 -5.00 15.00 -21.24
N VAL A 102 -4.71 15.97 -20.36
CA VAL A 102 -4.96 17.40 -20.64
C VAL A 102 -4.07 17.88 -21.79
N ALA A 103 -2.81 17.49 -21.84
CA ALA A 103 -1.92 17.81 -22.96
C ALA A 103 -2.42 17.26 -24.30
N CYS A 104 -3.19 16.16 -24.26
CA CYS A 104 -3.87 15.58 -25.42
C CYS A 104 -5.28 16.15 -25.68
N GLY A 105 -5.71 17.18 -24.94
CA GLY A 105 -6.99 17.88 -25.15
C GLY A 105 -8.16 17.43 -24.30
N LEU A 106 -7.98 16.55 -23.31
CA LEU A 106 -9.05 16.20 -22.39
C LEU A 106 -9.32 17.32 -21.38
N PRO A 107 -10.59 17.59 -21.03
CA PRO A 107 -10.91 18.45 -19.89
C PRO A 107 -10.31 17.87 -18.60
N ARG A 108 -9.74 18.73 -17.75
CA ARG A 108 -9.06 18.33 -16.49
C ARG A 108 -9.87 17.36 -15.63
N ALA A 109 -11.14 17.65 -15.39
CA ALA A 109 -12.00 16.82 -14.54
C ALA A 109 -12.14 15.39 -15.11
N LYS A 110 -12.30 15.27 -16.43
CA LYS A 110 -12.39 13.96 -17.10
C LYS A 110 -11.05 13.22 -17.11
N ALA A 111 -9.94 13.91 -17.32
CA ALA A 111 -8.62 13.30 -17.29
C ALA A 111 -8.32 12.69 -15.89
N GLN A 112 -8.66 13.39 -14.82
CA GLN A 112 -8.51 12.87 -13.45
C GLN A 112 -9.42 11.67 -13.16
N GLU A 113 -10.69 11.74 -13.55
CA GLU A 113 -11.65 10.63 -13.37
C GLU A 113 -11.16 9.37 -14.11
N TYR A 114 -10.73 9.51 -15.36
CA TYR A 114 -10.27 8.38 -16.18
C TYR A 114 -8.97 7.78 -15.64
N ALA A 115 -8.01 8.61 -15.22
CA ALA A 115 -6.77 8.14 -14.62
C ALA A 115 -7.00 7.37 -13.33
N ALA A 116 -7.81 7.91 -12.42
CA ALA A 116 -8.11 7.27 -11.15
C ALA A 116 -8.88 5.94 -11.34
N GLN A 117 -9.93 5.93 -12.19
CA GLN A 117 -10.71 4.73 -12.47
C GLN A 117 -9.87 3.64 -13.16
N MET A 118 -8.99 4.01 -14.07
CA MET A 118 -8.09 3.08 -14.74
C MET A 118 -7.13 2.42 -13.75
N VAL A 119 -6.51 3.20 -12.86
CA VAL A 119 -5.59 2.67 -11.82
C VAL A 119 -6.32 1.72 -10.89
N LEU A 120 -7.52 2.10 -10.42
CA LEU A 120 -8.37 1.24 -9.59
C LEU A 120 -8.67 -0.09 -10.28
N GLY A 121 -9.12 -0.04 -11.54
CA GLY A 121 -9.46 -1.24 -12.31
C GLY A 121 -8.27 -2.15 -12.58
N SER A 122 -7.11 -1.56 -12.88
CA SER A 122 -5.86 -2.31 -13.11
C SER A 122 -5.39 -3.02 -11.84
N ALA A 123 -5.39 -2.34 -10.70
CA ALA A 123 -5.04 -2.95 -9.42
C ALA A 123 -6.01 -4.07 -9.03
N LYS A 124 -7.32 -3.84 -9.20
CA LYS A 124 -8.35 -4.86 -8.96
C LYS A 124 -8.13 -6.09 -9.83
N LEU A 125 -7.84 -5.92 -11.13
CA LEU A 125 -7.58 -7.03 -12.04
C LEU A 125 -6.36 -7.86 -11.63
N VAL A 126 -5.28 -7.24 -11.15
CA VAL A 126 -4.11 -7.96 -10.60
C VAL A 126 -4.53 -8.84 -9.42
N LEU A 127 -5.27 -8.28 -8.46
CA LEU A 127 -5.69 -9.00 -7.25
C LEU A 127 -6.66 -10.15 -7.53
N GLU A 128 -7.61 -9.96 -8.44
CA GLU A 128 -8.66 -10.95 -8.72
C GLU A 128 -8.19 -12.05 -9.68
N SER A 129 -7.35 -11.72 -10.67
CA SER A 129 -6.86 -12.71 -11.62
C SER A 129 -5.71 -13.57 -11.08
N GLY A 130 -4.96 -13.07 -10.11
CA GLY A 130 -3.73 -13.70 -9.63
C GLY A 130 -2.60 -13.75 -10.68
N LYS A 131 -2.78 -13.12 -11.83
CA LYS A 131 -1.79 -13.10 -12.90
C LYS A 131 -0.65 -12.16 -12.58
N HIS A 132 0.54 -12.51 -13.08
CA HIS A 132 1.69 -11.62 -12.97
C HIS A 132 1.44 -10.29 -13.72
N PRO A 133 1.76 -9.11 -13.13
CA PRO A 133 1.54 -7.83 -13.78
C PRO A 133 2.16 -7.70 -15.18
N GLY A 134 3.30 -8.36 -15.41
CA GLY A 134 3.93 -8.42 -16.75
C GLY A 134 3.06 -9.11 -17.79
N GLU A 135 2.39 -10.21 -17.43
CA GLU A 135 1.44 -10.90 -18.32
C GLU A 135 0.25 -10.01 -18.68
N LEU A 136 -0.31 -9.32 -17.69
CA LEU A 136 -1.42 -8.39 -17.90
C LEU A 136 -0.99 -7.20 -18.79
N LYS A 137 0.22 -6.67 -18.59
CA LYS A 137 0.81 -5.63 -19.45
C LYS A 137 0.94 -6.12 -20.89
N ASP A 138 1.46 -7.33 -21.10
CA ASP A 138 1.64 -7.88 -22.45
C ASP A 138 0.30 -8.09 -23.16
N ALA A 139 -0.73 -8.51 -22.44
CA ALA A 139 -2.08 -8.72 -22.97
C ALA A 139 -2.73 -7.44 -23.55
N VAL A 140 -2.34 -6.25 -23.08
CA VAL A 140 -2.84 -4.97 -23.60
C VAL A 140 -1.87 -4.29 -24.60
N CYS A 141 -0.74 -4.91 -24.90
CA CYS A 141 0.27 -4.40 -25.83
C CYS A 141 0.21 -5.12 -27.16
N SER A 142 -0.67 -4.66 -28.09
CA SER A 142 -0.70 -5.18 -29.45
C SER A 142 0.56 -4.80 -30.24
N PRO A 143 1.01 -5.63 -31.21
CA PRO A 143 2.14 -5.31 -32.07
C PRO A 143 1.94 -3.98 -32.82
N GLY A 144 2.90 -3.06 -32.68
CA GLY A 144 2.84 -1.72 -33.28
C GLY A 144 1.78 -0.78 -32.71
N GLY A 145 1.05 -1.19 -31.66
CA GLY A 145 -0.02 -0.40 -31.07
C GLY A 145 0.45 0.79 -30.24
N SER A 146 -0.48 1.66 -29.84
CA SER A 146 -0.20 2.86 -29.04
C SER A 146 0.29 2.52 -27.64
N THR A 147 -0.24 1.45 -27.02
CA THR A 147 0.12 1.04 -25.67
C THR A 147 1.60 0.71 -25.54
N ILE A 148 2.16 -0.08 -26.47
CA ILE A 148 3.59 -0.45 -26.41
C ILE A 148 4.50 0.76 -26.61
N GLN A 149 4.09 1.79 -27.36
CA GLN A 149 4.86 3.04 -27.49
C GLN A 149 4.91 3.80 -26.15
N GLY A 150 3.81 3.86 -25.41
CA GLY A 150 3.78 4.41 -24.06
C GLY A 150 4.68 3.64 -23.10
N VAL A 151 4.62 2.31 -23.12
CA VAL A 151 5.51 1.44 -22.31
C VAL A 151 6.98 1.73 -22.62
N ARG A 152 7.35 1.83 -23.92
CA ARG A 152 8.72 2.16 -24.33
C ARG A 152 9.21 3.47 -23.69
N VAL A 153 8.40 4.52 -23.75
CA VAL A 153 8.74 5.83 -23.18
C VAL A 153 8.96 5.71 -21.66
N LEU A 154 8.10 4.98 -20.94
CA LEU A 154 8.25 4.79 -19.49
C LEU A 154 9.52 4.01 -19.14
N GLU A 155 9.88 3.00 -19.93
CA GLU A 155 11.14 2.25 -19.75
C GLU A 155 12.37 3.14 -20.04
N GLU A 156 12.33 3.95 -21.09
CA GLU A 156 13.42 4.90 -21.41
C GLU A 156 13.68 5.92 -20.30
N HIS A 157 12.62 6.30 -19.55
CA HIS A 157 12.72 7.21 -18.39
C HIS A 157 12.93 6.51 -17.07
N GLY A 158 13.14 5.19 -17.06
CA GLY A 158 13.55 4.43 -15.88
C GLY A 158 12.45 4.27 -14.81
N LEU A 159 11.16 4.27 -15.19
CA LEU A 159 10.03 4.16 -14.25
C LEU A 159 10.23 3.06 -13.22
N ARG A 160 10.65 1.86 -13.65
CA ARG A 160 10.80 0.72 -12.73
C ARG A 160 11.86 0.95 -11.68
N GLY A 161 13.04 1.48 -12.09
CA GLY A 161 14.11 1.83 -11.17
C GLY A 161 13.66 2.88 -10.16
N ALA A 162 13.03 3.96 -10.65
CA ALA A 162 12.55 5.03 -9.78
C ALA A 162 11.53 4.54 -8.72
N VAL A 163 10.61 3.66 -9.09
CA VAL A 163 9.63 3.10 -8.15
C VAL A 163 10.29 2.17 -7.13
N MET A 164 11.23 1.31 -7.56
CA MET A 164 11.99 0.46 -6.62
C MET A 164 12.80 1.29 -5.65
N ASP A 165 13.50 2.33 -6.13
CA ASP A 165 14.31 3.22 -5.30
C ASP A 165 13.45 4.00 -4.29
N ALA A 166 12.23 4.41 -4.66
CA ALA A 166 11.29 5.06 -3.75
C ALA A 166 10.91 4.13 -2.58
N VAL A 167 10.63 2.85 -2.84
CA VAL A 167 10.34 1.85 -1.79
C VAL A 167 11.56 1.67 -0.88
N ILE A 168 12.75 1.50 -1.46
CA ILE A 168 14.00 1.29 -0.71
C ILE A 168 14.33 2.51 0.14
N ALA A 169 14.20 3.72 -0.39
CA ALA A 169 14.43 4.96 0.33
C ALA A 169 13.49 5.12 1.53
N SER A 170 12.20 4.81 1.34
CA SER A 170 11.22 4.84 2.42
C SER A 170 11.54 3.81 3.50
N TYR A 171 11.90 2.59 3.11
CA TYR A 171 12.31 1.55 4.05
C TYR A 171 13.54 1.97 4.89
N ASN A 172 14.57 2.48 4.22
CA ASN A 172 15.78 2.94 4.90
C ASN A 172 15.46 4.07 5.88
N LYS A 173 14.61 5.02 5.49
CA LYS A 173 14.18 6.12 6.37
C LYS A 173 13.42 5.62 7.58
N THR A 174 12.50 4.66 7.41
CA THR A 174 11.79 4.02 8.52
C THR A 174 12.77 3.37 9.50
N LYS A 175 13.77 2.65 8.99
CA LYS A 175 14.82 2.03 9.83
C LYS A 175 15.70 3.05 10.57
N GLU A 176 15.95 4.21 10.00
CA GLU A 176 16.67 5.30 10.69
C GLU A 176 15.86 5.87 11.85
N MET A 177 14.57 6.13 11.62
CA MET A 177 13.66 6.71 12.62
C MET A 177 13.50 5.80 13.84
N GLY A 178 13.57 4.50 13.66
CA GLY A 178 13.44 3.57 14.76
C GLY A 178 14.72 3.30 15.57
N LYS A 179 15.80 4.00 15.29
CA LYS A 179 17.06 3.91 16.05
C LYS A 179 17.25 5.07 17.03
N GLY A 180 16.34 6.01 17.09
CA GLY A 180 16.29 7.16 18.00
C GLY A 180 15.26 6.97 19.08
#